data_0570278637aa8836527834db2ba5b214
#
_entry.id   0570278637aa8836527834db2ba5b214
#
_cell.length_a   1.000
_cell.length_b   1.000
_cell.length_c   1.000
_cell.angle_alpha   90.00
_cell.angle_beta   90.00
_cell.angle_gamma   90.00
#
_symmetry.space_group_name_H-M   'P 1'
#
loop_
_entity.id
_entity.type
_entity.pdbx_description
1 polymer ?
#
loop_
_entity_poly.entity_id
_entity_poly.type
_entity_poly.pdbx_seq_one_letter_code
_entity_poly.pdbx_strand_id
1 'polypeptide(L)'
;NTIDHLVRLETYIRRAFKAGEQCVSVLFDLEKAYDTTWRYGIMRDLHNAGLRGRMTTFIGNFLKDRKFQVKLNGTLSSIHDQEMGVPQGSILSVTLFVLKINYLAELIDHDVLRSLFVDDFKICYKGKTMNTIERKLQTNLNKIGKWATDNGFIFSYDKTESVHFWKYKSSRKPELKLNDKAIKVSAKAKFLGLIWDRGLTFKDHILYLRGKCLKALGMLKVLSHTDWGADTHTLLQLYKSFVRSKMDYGSIVYSSASHSVLKRLYSVNNEALRICTGAFRTSPIRSLYAESHEMPPRIRHLQLGLQYAIKLKSNRQNPAYDDIFHGDDAIV
;
A
#
# COMPACT_ATOMS: atom_id res chain seq x y z
N ASN A 1 -7.70 2.02 -6.83
CA ASN A 1 -6.53 2.87 -6.65
C ASN A 1 -5.95 2.67 -5.25
N THR A 2 -4.61 2.66 -5.10
CA THR A 2 -3.95 2.49 -3.79
C THR A 2 -4.39 3.53 -2.75
N ILE A 3 -4.57 4.79 -3.18
CA ILE A 3 -5.01 5.89 -2.29
C ILE A 3 -6.40 5.62 -1.71
N ASP A 4 -7.32 5.04 -2.47
CA ASP A 4 -8.66 4.70 -1.96
C ASP A 4 -8.56 3.73 -0.77
N HIS A 5 -7.72 2.70 -0.89
CA HIS A 5 -7.49 1.74 0.20
C HIS A 5 -6.85 2.37 1.44
N LEU A 6 -5.90 3.30 1.23
CA LEU A 6 -5.22 4.01 2.32
C LEU A 6 -6.19 4.94 3.07
N VAL A 7 -6.97 5.74 2.34
CA VAL A 7 -7.95 6.66 2.92
C VAL A 7 -9.06 5.90 3.64
N ARG A 8 -9.60 4.83 3.05
CA ARG A 8 -10.60 3.97 3.71
C ARG A 8 -10.10 3.41 5.03
N LEU A 9 -8.86 2.92 5.06
CA LEU A 9 -8.26 2.40 6.30
C LEU A 9 -8.13 3.48 7.37
N GLU A 10 -7.58 4.65 7.00
CA GLU A 10 -7.44 5.77 7.95
C GLU A 10 -8.78 6.20 8.51
N THR A 11 -9.75 6.44 7.65
CA THR A 11 -11.10 6.85 8.04
C THR A 11 -11.74 5.82 8.98
N TYR A 12 -11.63 4.54 8.68
CA TYR A 12 -12.16 3.46 9.52
C TYR A 12 -11.55 3.44 10.92
N ILE A 13 -10.21 3.55 11.01
CA ILE A 13 -9.51 3.58 12.31
C ILE A 13 -9.84 4.87 13.08
N ARG A 14 -9.90 6.03 12.42
CA ARG A 14 -10.23 7.29 13.10
C ARG A 14 -11.64 7.32 13.63
N ARG A 15 -12.61 6.76 12.90
CA ARG A 15 -13.98 6.57 13.39
C ARG A 15 -14.01 5.67 14.62
N ALA A 16 -13.25 4.56 14.63
CA ALA A 16 -13.11 3.73 15.82
C ALA A 16 -12.57 4.54 17.01
N PHE A 17 -11.51 5.33 16.79
CA PHE A 17 -10.95 6.18 17.84
C PHE A 17 -11.92 7.23 18.37
N LYS A 18 -12.77 7.81 17.51
CA LYS A 18 -13.80 8.78 17.90
C LYS A 18 -14.90 8.12 18.73
N ALA A 19 -15.29 6.91 18.36
CA ALA A 19 -16.30 6.12 19.08
C ALA A 19 -15.76 5.46 20.37
N GLY A 20 -14.48 5.66 20.73
CA GLY A 20 -13.87 4.97 21.86
C GLY A 20 -13.74 3.45 21.64
N GLU A 21 -13.62 3.04 20.39
CA GLU A 21 -13.45 1.65 19.97
C GLU A 21 -12.01 1.33 19.62
N GLN A 22 -11.62 0.09 19.84
CA GLN A 22 -10.36 -0.48 19.39
C GLN A 22 -10.53 -1.01 17.97
N CYS A 23 -9.41 -1.09 17.23
CA CYS A 23 -9.41 -1.65 15.89
C CYS A 23 -8.22 -2.60 15.73
N VAL A 24 -8.43 -3.77 15.15
CA VAL A 24 -7.36 -4.71 14.82
C VAL A 24 -7.37 -4.95 13.32
N SER A 25 -6.21 -4.78 12.70
CA SER A 25 -6.01 -5.13 11.29
C SER A 25 -5.06 -6.30 11.18
N VAL A 26 -5.39 -7.25 10.32
CA VAL A 26 -4.50 -8.34 9.90
C VAL A 26 -4.07 -8.08 8.47
N LEU A 27 -2.75 -8.07 8.25
CA LEU A 27 -2.11 -7.90 6.96
C LEU A 27 -1.54 -9.25 6.55
N PHE A 28 -1.87 -9.68 5.35
CA PHE A 28 -1.44 -10.97 4.83
C PHE A 28 -0.34 -10.79 3.79
N ASP A 29 0.58 -11.73 3.76
CA ASP A 29 1.60 -11.84 2.71
C ASP A 29 1.46 -13.21 2.05
N LEU A 30 1.29 -13.24 0.74
CA LEU A 30 1.20 -14.46 -0.04
C LEU A 30 2.60 -14.91 -0.48
N GLU A 31 2.95 -16.17 -0.22
CA GLU A 31 4.23 -16.72 -0.68
C GLU A 31 4.21 -16.93 -2.18
N LYS A 32 5.16 -16.30 -2.89
CA LYS A 32 5.36 -16.47 -4.34
C LYS A 32 4.05 -16.44 -5.14
N ALA A 33 3.19 -15.47 -4.85
CA ALA A 33 1.81 -15.38 -5.32
C ALA A 33 1.62 -15.72 -6.80
N TYR A 34 2.46 -15.19 -7.68
CA TYR A 34 2.41 -15.46 -9.12
C TYR A 34 2.92 -16.86 -9.48
N ASP A 35 3.93 -17.37 -8.78
CA ASP A 35 4.60 -18.62 -9.11
C ASP A 35 3.82 -19.84 -8.60
N THR A 36 2.98 -19.66 -7.56
CA THR A 36 2.18 -20.73 -6.96
C THR A 36 0.73 -20.77 -7.45
N THR A 37 0.32 -19.82 -8.30
CA THR A 37 -1.06 -19.76 -8.77
C THR A 37 -1.43 -21.01 -9.57
N TRP A 38 -2.48 -21.70 -9.15
CA TRP A 38 -2.96 -22.93 -9.78
C TRP A 38 -3.67 -22.66 -11.10
N ARG A 39 -3.08 -23.07 -12.22
CA ARG A 39 -3.55 -22.78 -13.59
C ARG A 39 -4.93 -23.35 -13.90
N TYR A 40 -5.18 -24.60 -13.48
CA TYR A 40 -6.50 -25.20 -13.64
C TYR A 40 -7.57 -24.41 -12.88
N GLY A 41 -7.23 -23.93 -11.67
CA GLY A 41 -8.08 -23.05 -10.89
C GLY A 41 -8.43 -21.75 -11.62
N ILE A 42 -7.47 -21.15 -12.34
CA ILE A 42 -7.73 -19.98 -13.20
C ILE A 42 -8.75 -20.33 -14.28
N MET A 43 -8.58 -21.43 -14.98
CA MET A 43 -9.48 -21.84 -16.04
C MET A 43 -10.89 -22.13 -15.53
N ARG A 44 -10.99 -22.77 -14.37
CA ARG A 44 -12.27 -22.99 -13.67
C ARG A 44 -12.97 -21.68 -13.32
N ASP A 45 -12.23 -20.72 -12.76
CA ASP A 45 -12.78 -19.44 -12.31
C ASP A 45 -13.20 -18.57 -13.51
N LEU A 46 -12.44 -18.59 -14.62
CA LEU A 46 -12.84 -17.96 -15.88
C LEU A 46 -14.14 -18.55 -16.41
N HIS A 47 -14.27 -19.88 -16.36
CA HIS A 47 -15.49 -20.57 -16.78
C HIS A 47 -16.70 -20.17 -15.89
N ASN A 48 -16.50 -20.08 -14.56
CA ASN A 48 -17.52 -19.65 -13.61
C ASN A 48 -17.92 -18.19 -13.84
N ALA A 49 -16.97 -17.33 -14.22
CA ALA A 49 -17.23 -15.94 -14.61
C ALA A 49 -17.91 -15.78 -15.97
N GLY A 50 -18.27 -16.89 -16.64
CA GLY A 50 -19.00 -16.86 -17.90
C GLY A 50 -18.12 -16.79 -19.16
N LEU A 51 -16.79 -16.84 -19.05
CA LEU A 51 -15.92 -16.82 -20.22
C LEU A 51 -16.04 -18.13 -21.02
N ARG A 52 -16.26 -18.01 -22.32
CA ARG A 52 -16.48 -19.14 -23.26
C ARG A 52 -15.75 -18.91 -24.58
N GLY A 53 -15.63 -19.97 -25.38
CA GLY A 53 -15.18 -19.90 -26.76
C GLY A 53 -13.67 -19.63 -26.91
N ARG A 54 -13.31 -18.90 -27.95
CA ARG A 54 -11.90 -18.73 -28.40
C ARG A 54 -10.98 -18.11 -27.32
N MET A 55 -11.51 -17.21 -26.50
CA MET A 55 -10.72 -16.57 -25.46
C MET A 55 -10.26 -17.58 -24.38
N THR A 56 -11.13 -18.51 -23.99
CA THR A 56 -10.78 -19.58 -23.06
C THR A 56 -9.67 -20.46 -23.61
N THR A 57 -9.76 -20.84 -24.91
CA THR A 57 -8.71 -21.62 -25.59
C THR A 57 -7.40 -20.84 -25.66
N PHE A 58 -7.45 -19.55 -25.98
CA PHE A 58 -6.27 -18.69 -26.01
C PHE A 58 -5.56 -18.63 -24.63
N ILE A 59 -6.31 -18.41 -23.55
CA ILE A 59 -5.76 -18.37 -22.19
C ILE A 59 -5.20 -19.74 -21.80
N GLY A 60 -5.91 -20.82 -22.14
CA GLY A 60 -5.40 -22.18 -21.91
C GLY A 60 -4.06 -22.43 -22.60
N ASN A 61 -3.92 -22.03 -23.87
CA ASN A 61 -2.67 -22.14 -24.62
C ASN A 61 -1.56 -21.22 -24.05
N PHE A 62 -1.93 -20.01 -23.62
CA PHE A 62 -0.97 -19.10 -22.95
C PHE A 62 -0.37 -19.69 -21.67
N LEU A 63 -1.12 -20.50 -20.93
CA LEU A 63 -0.69 -21.11 -19.69
C LEU A 63 -0.01 -22.49 -19.86
N LYS A 64 -0.17 -23.15 -21.01
CA LYS A 64 0.39 -24.48 -21.27
C LYS A 64 1.86 -24.46 -21.69
N ASP A 65 2.52 -25.58 -21.52
CA ASP A 65 3.86 -25.91 -22.05
C ASP A 65 4.92 -24.85 -21.79
N ARG A 66 4.82 -24.21 -20.61
CA ARG A 66 5.76 -23.19 -20.18
C ARG A 66 7.05 -23.80 -19.66
N LYS A 67 8.19 -23.28 -20.14
CA LYS A 67 9.52 -23.71 -19.73
C LYS A 67 10.34 -22.54 -19.23
N PHE A 68 11.30 -22.79 -18.35
CA PHE A 68 12.22 -21.78 -17.87
C PHE A 68 13.64 -22.30 -17.74
N GLN A 69 14.58 -21.38 -17.74
CA GLN A 69 15.99 -21.58 -17.43
C GLN A 69 16.47 -20.50 -16.48
N VAL A 70 17.38 -20.84 -15.60
CA VAL A 70 18.04 -19.89 -14.72
C VAL A 70 19.33 -19.44 -15.37
N LYS A 71 19.54 -18.11 -15.48
CA LYS A 71 20.77 -17.51 -15.98
C LYS A 71 21.58 -16.94 -14.81
N LEU A 72 22.79 -17.45 -14.62
CA LEU A 72 23.72 -16.99 -13.59
C LEU A 72 25.11 -16.74 -14.23
N ASN A 73 25.63 -15.53 -14.09
CA ASN A 73 26.94 -15.15 -14.64
C ASN A 73 27.18 -15.54 -16.11
N GLY A 74 26.13 -15.41 -16.94
CA GLY A 74 26.20 -15.75 -18.36
C GLY A 74 25.92 -17.22 -18.70
N THR A 75 25.92 -18.12 -17.73
CA THR A 75 25.64 -19.55 -17.91
C THR A 75 24.14 -19.83 -17.70
N LEU A 76 23.54 -20.65 -18.55
CA LEU A 76 22.17 -21.11 -18.48
C LEU A 76 22.10 -22.49 -17.84
N SER A 77 21.09 -22.71 -16.98
CA SER A 77 20.74 -24.04 -16.50
C SER A 77 20.13 -24.91 -17.61
N SER A 78 19.89 -26.19 -17.32
CA SER A 78 18.96 -27.01 -18.11
C SER A 78 17.58 -26.39 -18.19
N ILE A 79 16.81 -26.82 -19.20
CA ILE A 79 15.41 -26.42 -19.37
C ILE A 79 14.56 -27.20 -18.34
N HIS A 80 13.68 -26.48 -17.63
CA HIS A 80 12.73 -27.03 -16.68
C HIS A 80 11.31 -26.67 -17.08
N ASP A 81 10.37 -27.56 -16.88
CA ASP A 81 8.95 -27.30 -17.10
C ASP A 81 8.40 -26.47 -15.92
N GLN A 82 7.60 -25.46 -16.26
CA GLN A 82 6.89 -24.64 -15.29
C GLN A 82 5.46 -25.19 -15.14
N GLU A 83 5.24 -26.02 -14.13
CA GLU A 83 3.93 -26.68 -13.92
C GLU A 83 2.86 -25.77 -13.32
N MET A 84 3.26 -24.82 -12.48
CA MET A 84 2.38 -23.89 -11.74
C MET A 84 2.73 -22.44 -12.07
N GLY A 85 1.87 -21.56 -11.61
CA GLY A 85 2.07 -20.11 -11.70
C GLY A 85 1.70 -19.50 -13.05
N VAL A 86 1.72 -18.19 -13.05
CA VAL A 86 1.50 -17.35 -14.25
C VAL A 86 2.80 -16.60 -14.59
N PRO A 87 3.11 -16.41 -15.88
CA PRO A 87 4.38 -15.81 -16.29
C PRO A 87 4.50 -14.37 -15.82
N GLN A 88 5.49 -14.08 -14.97
CA GLN A 88 5.77 -12.73 -14.51
C GLN A 88 6.24 -11.85 -15.68
N GLY A 89 5.78 -10.61 -15.71
CA GLY A 89 6.08 -9.66 -16.78
C GLY A 89 5.06 -9.62 -17.94
N SER A 90 4.08 -10.51 -17.97
CA SER A 90 2.96 -10.44 -18.91
C SER A 90 1.77 -9.66 -18.31
N ILE A 91 1.19 -8.75 -19.07
CA ILE A 91 -0.02 -7.98 -18.67
C ILE A 91 -1.18 -8.94 -18.36
N LEU A 92 -1.34 -9.99 -19.16
CA LEU A 92 -2.41 -10.99 -18.96
C LEU A 92 -2.29 -11.72 -17.63
N SER A 93 -1.07 -11.99 -17.18
CA SER A 93 -0.82 -12.69 -15.91
C SER A 93 -1.35 -11.93 -14.70
N VAL A 94 -1.22 -10.60 -14.70
CA VAL A 94 -1.78 -9.75 -13.63
C VAL A 94 -3.30 -9.87 -13.59
N THR A 95 -3.95 -9.81 -14.76
CA THR A 95 -5.41 -9.93 -14.87
C THR A 95 -5.90 -11.31 -14.39
N LEU A 96 -5.22 -12.39 -14.80
CA LEU A 96 -5.56 -13.75 -14.39
C LEU A 96 -5.36 -13.97 -12.89
N PHE A 97 -4.28 -13.44 -12.33
CA PHE A 97 -4.02 -13.50 -10.90
C PHE A 97 -5.08 -12.73 -10.10
N VAL A 98 -5.38 -11.47 -10.50
CA VAL A 98 -6.40 -10.65 -9.83
C VAL A 98 -7.76 -11.32 -9.86
N LEU A 99 -8.16 -11.91 -11.00
CA LEU A 99 -9.40 -12.65 -11.12
C LEU A 99 -9.44 -13.84 -10.17
N LYS A 100 -8.32 -14.58 -10.05
CA LYS A 100 -8.19 -15.73 -9.15
C LYS A 100 -8.32 -15.34 -7.69
N ILE A 101 -7.67 -14.23 -7.27
CA ILE A 101 -7.65 -13.82 -5.86
C ILE A 101 -8.91 -13.03 -5.45
N ASN A 102 -9.68 -12.49 -6.39
CA ASN A 102 -10.84 -11.64 -6.09
C ASN A 102 -11.88 -12.34 -5.21
N TYR A 103 -12.10 -13.63 -5.42
CA TYR A 103 -13.00 -14.44 -4.60
C TYR A 103 -12.66 -14.47 -3.12
N LEU A 104 -11.38 -14.27 -2.76
CA LEU A 104 -10.95 -14.16 -1.38
C LEU A 104 -11.63 -12.97 -0.67
N ALA A 105 -11.78 -11.85 -1.36
CA ALA A 105 -12.43 -10.67 -0.79
C ALA A 105 -13.95 -10.87 -0.60
N GLU A 106 -14.58 -11.69 -1.43
CA GLU A 106 -16.03 -11.96 -1.37
C GLU A 106 -16.42 -12.85 -0.17
N LEU A 107 -15.48 -13.68 0.33
CA LEU A 107 -15.71 -14.54 1.50
C LEU A 107 -15.80 -13.78 2.82
N ILE A 108 -15.30 -12.55 2.86
CA ILE A 108 -15.22 -11.75 4.08
C ILE A 108 -16.58 -11.15 4.41
N ASP A 109 -16.96 -11.25 5.68
CA ASP A 109 -18.21 -10.69 6.17
C ASP A 109 -18.33 -9.20 5.86
N HIS A 110 -19.53 -8.73 5.55
CA HIS A 110 -19.76 -7.34 5.09
C HIS A 110 -19.39 -6.27 6.12
N ASP A 111 -19.47 -6.59 7.40
CA ASP A 111 -19.14 -5.69 8.52
C ASP A 111 -17.62 -5.64 8.82
N VAL A 112 -16.83 -6.50 8.20
CA VAL A 112 -15.36 -6.49 8.28
C VAL A 112 -14.80 -5.67 7.12
N LEU A 113 -14.03 -4.63 7.44
CA LEU A 113 -13.33 -3.87 6.41
C LEU A 113 -12.29 -4.76 5.72
N ARG A 114 -12.46 -4.97 4.44
CA ARG A 114 -11.53 -5.71 3.59
C ARG A 114 -10.87 -4.80 2.57
N SER A 115 -9.64 -5.10 2.24
CA SER A 115 -8.89 -4.40 1.21
C SER A 115 -7.98 -5.39 0.50
N LEU A 116 -8.16 -5.50 -0.81
CA LEU A 116 -7.35 -6.33 -1.69
C LEU A 116 -6.80 -5.45 -2.81
N PHE A 117 -5.50 -5.40 -2.95
CA PHE A 117 -4.82 -4.69 -4.03
C PHE A 117 -3.70 -5.57 -4.57
N VAL A 118 -3.97 -6.28 -5.64
CA VAL A 118 -3.14 -7.33 -6.24
C VAL A 118 -2.86 -8.42 -5.19
N ASP A 119 -1.66 -8.52 -4.65
CA ASP A 119 -1.22 -9.46 -3.62
C ASP A 119 -1.31 -8.89 -2.19
N ASP A 120 -1.39 -7.56 -2.05
CA ASP A 120 -1.58 -6.90 -0.75
C ASP A 120 -3.03 -7.08 -0.25
N PHE A 121 -3.23 -8.00 0.67
CA PHE A 121 -4.53 -8.28 1.27
C PHE A 121 -4.54 -7.92 2.76
N LYS A 122 -5.63 -7.34 3.23
CA LYS A 122 -5.87 -7.09 4.66
C LYS A 122 -7.34 -7.16 5.01
N ILE A 123 -7.61 -7.51 6.26
CA ILE A 123 -8.90 -7.36 6.92
C ILE A 123 -8.75 -6.51 8.16
N CYS A 124 -9.80 -5.79 8.55
CA CYS A 124 -9.79 -4.93 9.72
C CYS A 124 -11.17 -4.93 10.38
N TYR A 125 -11.21 -5.02 11.71
CA TYR A 125 -12.46 -4.94 12.46
C TYR A 125 -12.30 -4.05 13.69
N LYS A 126 -13.34 -3.28 14.00
CA LYS A 126 -13.39 -2.39 15.17
C LYS A 126 -14.46 -2.82 16.15
N GLY A 127 -14.26 -2.52 17.42
CA GLY A 127 -15.22 -2.85 18.47
C GLY A 127 -14.81 -2.34 19.84
N LYS A 128 -15.75 -2.35 20.77
CA LYS A 128 -15.52 -1.90 22.15
C LYS A 128 -14.65 -2.87 22.94
N THR A 129 -14.82 -4.17 22.71
CA THR A 129 -14.11 -5.22 23.44
C THR A 129 -13.21 -6.05 22.53
N MET A 130 -12.05 -6.44 23.03
CA MET A 130 -11.11 -7.28 22.29
C MET A 130 -11.72 -8.65 21.94
N ASN A 131 -12.50 -9.25 22.84
CA ASN A 131 -13.15 -10.54 22.61
C ASN A 131 -14.07 -10.51 21.36
N THR A 132 -14.83 -9.43 21.17
CA THR A 132 -15.70 -9.29 20.00
C THR A 132 -14.87 -9.18 18.73
N ILE A 133 -13.76 -8.42 18.77
CA ILE A 133 -12.87 -8.23 17.63
C ILE A 133 -12.21 -9.56 17.26
N GLU A 134 -11.65 -10.27 18.24
CA GLU A 134 -10.99 -11.56 18.04
C GLU A 134 -11.96 -12.60 17.44
N ARG A 135 -13.14 -12.76 18.03
CA ARG A 135 -14.14 -13.68 17.51
C ARG A 135 -14.49 -13.40 16.06
N LYS A 136 -14.73 -12.12 15.72
CA LYS A 136 -15.11 -11.73 14.36
C LYS A 136 -13.97 -11.92 13.37
N LEU A 137 -12.77 -11.51 13.71
CA LEU A 137 -11.60 -11.71 12.87
C LEU A 137 -11.24 -13.18 12.73
N GLN A 138 -11.31 -13.98 13.82
CA GLN A 138 -11.00 -15.41 13.77
C GLN A 138 -11.95 -16.19 12.85
N THR A 139 -13.24 -15.86 12.87
CA THR A 139 -14.20 -16.45 11.93
C THR A 139 -13.80 -16.21 10.48
N ASN A 140 -13.38 -14.97 10.15
CA ASN A 140 -12.94 -14.65 8.79
C ASN A 140 -11.56 -15.26 8.46
N LEU A 141 -10.65 -15.34 9.43
CA LEU A 141 -9.35 -16.01 9.27
C LEU A 141 -9.50 -17.49 8.93
N ASN A 142 -10.46 -18.17 9.58
CA ASN A 142 -10.75 -19.58 9.27
C ASN A 142 -11.27 -19.76 7.84
N LYS A 143 -12.12 -18.84 7.35
CA LYS A 143 -12.58 -18.84 5.93
C LYS A 143 -11.41 -18.61 4.96
N ILE A 144 -10.53 -17.64 5.29
CA ILE A 144 -9.34 -17.32 4.49
C ILE A 144 -8.38 -18.52 4.42
N GLY A 145 -8.10 -19.15 5.56
CA GLY A 145 -7.24 -20.33 5.65
C GLY A 145 -7.77 -21.49 4.80
N LYS A 146 -9.06 -21.80 4.93
CA LYS A 146 -9.72 -22.84 4.12
C LYS A 146 -9.63 -22.52 2.62
N TRP A 147 -9.98 -21.29 2.23
CA TRP A 147 -9.90 -20.87 0.84
C TRP A 147 -8.49 -21.00 0.27
N ALA A 148 -7.47 -20.62 1.04
CA ALA A 148 -6.07 -20.74 0.61
C ALA A 148 -5.70 -22.20 0.33
N THR A 149 -6.04 -23.11 1.24
CA THR A 149 -5.84 -24.55 1.06
C THR A 149 -6.56 -25.08 -0.19
N ASP A 150 -7.83 -24.73 -0.37
CA ASP A 150 -8.66 -25.19 -1.48
C ASP A 150 -8.21 -24.65 -2.86
N ASN A 151 -7.42 -23.54 -2.87
CA ASN A 151 -6.95 -22.86 -4.07
C ASN A 151 -5.42 -22.92 -4.26
N GLY A 152 -4.71 -23.65 -3.41
CA GLY A 152 -3.26 -23.87 -3.52
C GLY A 152 -2.41 -22.66 -3.18
N PHE A 153 -2.97 -21.67 -2.44
CA PHE A 153 -2.20 -20.53 -1.95
C PHE A 153 -1.62 -20.78 -0.57
N ILE A 154 -0.44 -20.25 -0.34
CA ILE A 154 0.24 -20.30 0.95
C ILE A 154 0.45 -18.88 1.45
N PHE A 155 -0.01 -18.61 2.67
CA PHE A 155 0.32 -17.37 3.37
C PHE A 155 1.65 -17.51 4.11
N SER A 156 2.50 -16.50 4.00
CA SER A 156 3.73 -16.41 4.79
C SER A 156 3.38 -16.08 6.24
N TYR A 157 3.58 -17.05 7.12
CA TYR A 157 3.30 -16.85 8.56
C TYR A 157 4.27 -15.85 9.20
N ASP A 158 5.51 -15.77 8.73
CA ASP A 158 6.52 -14.86 9.26
C ASP A 158 6.25 -13.40 8.90
N LYS A 159 5.62 -13.17 7.74
CA LYS A 159 5.31 -11.83 7.23
C LYS A 159 3.87 -11.41 7.49
N THR A 160 2.96 -12.38 7.69
CA THR A 160 1.58 -12.08 8.09
C THR A 160 1.57 -11.55 9.51
N GLU A 161 1.09 -10.34 9.69
CA GLU A 161 1.11 -9.65 10.98
C GLU A 161 -0.19 -8.93 11.29
N SER A 162 -0.45 -8.71 12.58
CA SER A 162 -1.59 -7.92 13.04
C SER A 162 -1.12 -6.64 13.73
N VAL A 163 -1.90 -5.57 13.56
CA VAL A 163 -1.68 -4.30 14.26
C VAL A 163 -2.93 -3.98 15.06
N HIS A 164 -2.74 -3.71 16.34
CA HIS A 164 -3.78 -3.26 17.24
C HIS A 164 -3.75 -1.72 17.32
N PHE A 165 -4.69 -1.08 16.66
CA PHE A 165 -4.87 0.39 16.68
C PHE A 165 -5.69 0.78 17.91
N TRP A 166 -5.07 1.58 18.79
CA TRP A 166 -5.68 2.05 20.02
C TRP A 166 -4.92 3.25 20.58
N LYS A 167 -5.62 4.30 21.00
CA LYS A 167 -5.00 5.52 21.53
C LYS A 167 -4.40 5.33 22.93
N TYR A 168 -4.96 4.43 23.72
CA TYR A 168 -4.58 4.25 25.12
C TYR A 168 -3.63 3.08 25.29
N LYS A 169 -2.95 3.00 26.44
CA LYS A 169 -2.18 1.82 26.81
C LYS A 169 -3.14 0.65 27.00
N SER A 170 -2.85 -0.46 26.39
CA SER A 170 -3.57 -1.73 26.58
C SER A 170 -2.56 -2.79 26.99
N SER A 171 -2.91 -3.55 28.02
CA SER A 171 -2.13 -4.71 28.45
C SER A 171 -2.41 -5.93 27.58
N ARG A 172 -3.61 -6.00 26.98
CA ARG A 172 -4.04 -7.14 26.18
C ARG A 172 -3.73 -6.93 24.70
N LYS A 173 -3.04 -7.90 24.11
CA LYS A 173 -2.81 -8.01 22.68
C LYS A 173 -3.86 -8.93 22.06
N PRO A 174 -4.23 -8.75 20.77
CA PRO A 174 -5.12 -9.67 20.08
C PRO A 174 -4.46 -11.05 19.91
N GLU A 175 -5.22 -12.12 20.17
CA GLU A 175 -4.79 -13.50 19.99
C GLU A 175 -5.53 -14.09 18.79
N LEU A 176 -4.88 -14.07 17.63
CA LEU A 176 -5.43 -14.52 16.36
C LEU A 176 -4.56 -15.64 15.78
N LYS A 177 -5.20 -16.57 15.08
CA LYS A 177 -4.51 -17.70 14.43
C LYS A 177 -4.92 -17.81 12.96
N LEU A 178 -3.97 -18.21 12.13
CA LEU A 178 -4.22 -18.59 10.74
C LEU A 178 -3.70 -20.02 10.55
N ASN A 179 -4.60 -20.98 10.22
CA ASN A 179 -4.28 -22.41 10.13
C ASN A 179 -3.51 -22.88 11.37
N ASP A 180 -4.06 -22.64 12.56
CA ASP A 180 -3.51 -23.00 13.89
C ASP A 180 -2.20 -22.33 14.29
N LYS A 181 -1.57 -21.55 13.42
CA LYS A 181 -0.38 -20.74 13.74
C LYS A 181 -0.77 -19.36 14.23
N ALA A 182 -0.18 -18.95 15.37
CA ALA A 182 -0.43 -17.63 15.94
C ALA A 182 0.08 -16.51 15.02
N ILE A 183 -0.75 -15.49 14.80
CA ILE A 183 -0.39 -14.30 14.04
C ILE A 183 0.39 -13.35 14.93
N LYS A 184 1.56 -12.91 14.47
CA LYS A 184 2.41 -11.95 15.18
C LYS A 184 1.69 -10.61 15.36
N VAL A 185 1.73 -10.08 16.58
CA VAL A 185 1.23 -8.73 16.88
C VAL A 185 2.37 -7.72 16.80
N SER A 186 2.30 -6.83 15.85
CA SER A 186 3.31 -5.79 15.60
C SER A 186 2.82 -4.42 16.10
N ALA A 187 3.75 -3.58 16.57
CA ALA A 187 3.44 -2.20 16.96
C ALA A 187 3.16 -1.29 15.74
N LYS A 188 3.64 -1.70 14.58
CA LYS A 188 3.49 -1.01 13.30
C LYS A 188 3.60 -2.02 12.16
N ALA A 189 2.94 -1.75 11.05
CA ALA A 189 3.02 -2.55 9.82
C ALA A 189 3.09 -1.65 8.59
N LYS A 190 3.64 -2.18 7.50
CA LYS A 190 3.67 -1.48 6.22
C LYS A 190 2.55 -2.00 5.33
N PHE A 191 1.68 -1.09 4.86
CA PHE A 191 0.62 -1.41 3.92
C PHE A 191 0.57 -0.37 2.80
N LEU A 192 0.59 -0.84 1.55
CA LEU A 192 0.59 0.00 0.35
C LEU A 192 1.56 1.18 0.47
N GLY A 193 2.81 0.90 0.87
CA GLY A 193 3.87 1.88 0.94
C GLY A 193 3.91 2.76 2.21
N LEU A 194 2.85 2.85 3.00
CA LEU A 194 2.78 3.59 4.26
C LEU A 194 3.06 2.70 5.47
N ILE A 195 3.74 3.24 6.48
CA ILE A 195 3.93 2.58 7.77
C ILE A 195 2.85 3.10 8.72
N TRP A 196 2.03 2.18 9.21
CA TRP A 196 0.90 2.40 10.09
C TRP A 196 1.30 2.05 11.51
N ASP A 197 1.32 3.03 12.39
CA ASP A 197 1.58 2.83 13.82
C ASP A 197 0.27 2.78 14.61
N ARG A 198 0.33 2.18 15.79
CA ARG A 198 -0.80 1.95 16.69
C ARG A 198 -1.70 3.17 16.91
N GLY A 199 -1.11 4.36 17.01
CA GLY A 199 -1.81 5.61 17.32
C GLY A 199 -2.12 6.49 16.10
N LEU A 200 -1.80 6.04 14.88
CA LEU A 200 -1.84 6.86 13.66
C LEU A 200 -1.07 8.18 13.79
N THR A 201 0.08 8.14 14.44
CA THR A 201 0.97 9.31 14.57
C THR A 201 1.79 9.56 13.31
N PHE A 202 1.96 8.53 12.48
CA PHE A 202 2.78 8.50 11.27
C PHE A 202 4.24 8.92 11.48
N LYS A 203 4.72 8.98 12.73
CA LYS A 203 6.11 9.36 13.04
C LYS A 203 7.12 8.44 12.35
N ASP A 204 6.91 7.12 12.45
CA ASP A 204 7.79 6.13 11.83
C ASP A 204 7.75 6.21 10.30
N HIS A 205 6.57 6.44 9.72
CA HIS A 205 6.44 6.64 8.27
C HIS A 205 7.21 7.87 7.80
N ILE A 206 7.06 9.00 8.48
CA ILE A 206 7.75 10.25 8.12
C ILE A 206 9.26 10.12 8.26
N LEU A 207 9.76 9.43 9.29
CA LEU A 207 11.20 9.16 9.43
C LEU A 207 11.72 8.24 8.31
N TYR A 208 10.97 7.21 7.96
CA TYR A 208 11.28 6.33 6.83
C TYR A 208 11.32 7.11 5.50
N LEU A 209 10.29 7.94 5.25
CA LEU A 209 10.20 8.77 4.06
C LEU A 209 11.34 9.80 4.00
N ARG A 210 11.65 10.43 5.14
CA ARG A 210 12.80 11.33 5.28
C ARG A 210 14.10 10.64 4.87
N GLY A 211 14.35 9.42 5.33
CA GLY A 211 15.52 8.63 4.94
C GLY A 211 15.60 8.38 3.44
N LYS A 212 14.48 8.08 2.79
CA LYS A 212 14.41 7.93 1.32
C LYS A 212 14.68 9.24 0.57
N CYS A 213 14.15 10.35 1.08
CA CYS A 213 14.38 11.67 0.48
C CYS A 213 15.83 12.13 0.67
N LEU A 214 16.48 11.82 1.81
CA LEU A 214 17.89 12.12 2.04
C LEU A 214 18.82 11.36 1.08
N LYS A 215 18.50 10.11 0.71
CA LYS A 215 19.25 9.38 -0.33
C LYS A 215 19.12 10.06 -1.70
N ALA A 216 17.92 10.52 -2.06
CA ALA A 216 17.70 11.29 -3.28
C ALA A 216 18.41 12.64 -3.26
N LEU A 217 18.47 13.29 -2.11
CA LEU A 217 19.21 14.53 -1.89
C LEU A 217 20.72 14.35 -2.15
N GLY A 218 21.29 13.21 -1.72
CA GLY A 218 22.69 12.87 -2.01
C GLY A 218 22.97 12.84 -3.52
N MET A 219 22.08 12.27 -4.32
CA MET A 219 22.19 12.29 -5.79
C MET A 219 22.10 13.72 -6.35
N LEU A 220 21.15 14.53 -5.87
CA LEU A 220 21.03 15.92 -6.30
C LEU A 220 22.30 16.73 -5.99
N LYS A 221 22.92 16.49 -4.83
CA LYS A 221 24.21 17.15 -4.46
C LYS A 221 25.33 16.84 -5.44
N VAL A 222 25.42 15.61 -5.92
CA VAL A 222 26.43 15.23 -6.92
C VAL A 222 26.14 15.90 -8.25
N LEU A 223 24.88 15.88 -8.69
CA LEU A 223 24.45 16.44 -9.98
C LEU A 223 24.42 17.97 -10.02
N SER A 224 24.54 18.65 -8.89
CA SER A 224 24.60 20.13 -8.80
C SER A 224 26.03 20.68 -8.75
N HIS A 225 27.02 19.92 -9.26
CA HIS A 225 28.41 20.36 -9.30
C HIS A 225 28.56 21.64 -10.13
N THR A 226 29.43 22.56 -9.70
CA THR A 226 29.59 23.89 -10.33
C THR A 226 30.11 23.83 -11.75
N ASP A 227 31.04 22.90 -12.06
CA ASP A 227 31.74 22.86 -13.33
C ASP A 227 31.08 21.97 -14.39
N TRP A 228 30.44 20.85 -13.94
CA TRP A 228 29.87 19.87 -14.87
C TRP A 228 28.42 19.49 -14.52
N GLY A 229 27.86 20.10 -13.49
CA GLY A 229 26.53 19.78 -13.00
C GLY A 229 25.40 20.21 -13.92
N ALA A 230 24.21 19.73 -13.62
CA ALA A 230 23.00 20.08 -14.33
C ALA A 230 22.55 21.51 -14.00
N ASP A 231 21.89 22.15 -14.94
CA ASP A 231 21.25 23.44 -14.73
C ASP A 231 20.06 23.38 -13.76
N THR A 232 19.63 24.54 -13.28
CA THR A 232 18.53 24.68 -12.31
C THR A 232 17.24 24.00 -12.78
N HIS A 233 16.89 24.09 -14.07
CA HIS A 233 15.66 23.51 -14.61
C HIS A 233 15.70 21.97 -14.53
N THR A 234 16.80 21.37 -14.96
CA THR A 234 17.05 19.94 -14.89
C THR A 234 17.06 19.45 -13.43
N LEU A 235 17.75 20.16 -12.52
CA LEU A 235 17.76 19.82 -11.10
C LEU A 235 16.36 19.87 -10.47
N LEU A 236 15.52 20.84 -10.84
CA LEU A 236 14.13 20.91 -10.38
C LEU A 236 13.27 19.76 -10.94
N GLN A 237 13.51 19.31 -12.18
CA GLN A 237 12.84 18.12 -12.71
C GLN A 237 13.25 16.86 -11.93
N LEU A 238 14.53 16.70 -11.61
CA LEU A 238 15.04 15.60 -10.78
C LEU A 238 14.47 15.66 -9.36
N TYR A 239 14.40 16.85 -8.75
CA TYR A 239 13.74 17.06 -7.45
C TYR A 239 12.28 16.61 -7.51
N LYS A 240 11.52 17.03 -8.52
CA LYS A 240 10.11 16.61 -8.70
C LYS A 240 9.97 15.11 -8.78
N SER A 241 10.85 14.45 -9.52
CA SER A 241 10.83 13.00 -9.74
C SER A 241 11.29 12.18 -8.53
N PHE A 242 12.37 12.60 -7.84
CA PHE A 242 13.01 11.78 -6.80
C PHE A 242 12.68 12.18 -5.37
N VAL A 243 12.31 13.43 -5.12
CA VAL A 243 11.99 13.92 -3.77
C VAL A 243 10.50 14.20 -3.62
N ARG A 244 9.95 15.13 -4.43
CA ARG A 244 8.56 15.56 -4.31
C ARG A 244 7.57 14.42 -4.53
N SER A 245 7.79 13.59 -5.55
CA SER A 245 6.92 12.43 -5.84
C SER A 245 6.77 11.47 -4.65
N LYS A 246 7.87 11.24 -3.92
CA LYS A 246 7.86 10.41 -2.71
C LYS A 246 7.08 11.07 -1.58
N MET A 247 7.19 12.40 -1.46
CA MET A 247 6.45 13.16 -0.44
C MET A 247 4.95 13.27 -0.78
N ASP A 248 4.60 13.37 -2.06
CA ASP A 248 3.22 13.48 -2.51
C ASP A 248 2.44 12.16 -2.29
N TYR A 249 3.11 11.00 -2.44
CA TYR A 249 2.47 9.69 -2.30
C TYR A 249 1.94 9.47 -0.87
N GLY A 250 0.65 9.23 -0.75
CA GLY A 250 -0.03 8.99 0.54
C GLY A 250 -0.10 10.19 1.46
N SER A 251 0.30 11.38 1.01
CA SER A 251 0.27 12.61 1.80
C SER A 251 -1.11 12.95 2.35
N ILE A 252 -2.17 12.59 1.65
CA ILE A 252 -3.57 12.75 2.09
C ILE A 252 -3.79 12.09 3.46
N VAL A 253 -3.13 10.94 3.70
CA VAL A 253 -3.24 10.17 4.94
C VAL A 253 -2.26 10.69 6.00
N TYR A 254 -0.96 10.71 5.71
CA TYR A 254 0.04 11.02 6.73
C TYR A 254 0.16 12.52 7.07
N SER A 255 -0.46 13.41 6.29
CA SER A 255 -0.50 14.85 6.63
C SER A 255 -1.30 15.16 7.89
N SER A 256 -2.05 14.20 8.39
CA SER A 256 -2.69 14.24 9.71
C SER A 256 -1.71 14.13 10.89
N ALA A 257 -0.42 13.85 10.63
CA ALA A 257 0.63 13.85 11.65
C ALA A 257 0.85 15.24 12.26
N SER A 258 1.41 15.28 13.48
CA SER A 258 1.70 16.54 14.14
C SER A 258 2.68 17.43 13.36
N HIS A 259 2.54 18.73 13.50
CA HIS A 259 3.40 19.70 12.80
C HIS A 259 4.89 19.48 13.08
N SER A 260 5.25 19.14 14.31
CA SER A 260 6.64 18.86 14.71
C SER A 260 7.22 17.64 13.97
N VAL A 261 6.41 16.64 13.69
CA VAL A 261 6.79 15.44 12.92
C VAL A 261 6.94 15.79 11.44
N LEU A 262 5.97 16.49 10.85
CA LEU A 262 5.99 16.91 9.44
C LEU A 262 7.16 17.85 9.13
N LYS A 263 7.53 18.74 10.05
CA LYS A 263 8.66 19.66 9.91
C LYS A 263 9.97 18.94 9.60
N ARG A 264 10.15 17.70 10.11
CA ARG A 264 11.35 16.88 9.82
C ARG A 264 11.46 16.50 8.35
N LEU A 265 10.32 16.28 7.68
CA LEU A 265 10.27 15.99 6.25
C LEU A 265 10.43 17.28 5.42
N TYR A 266 9.75 18.34 5.83
CA TYR A 266 9.81 19.62 5.11
C TYR A 266 11.20 20.26 5.12
N SER A 267 12.02 20.00 6.13
CA SER A 267 13.41 20.44 6.15
C SER A 267 14.24 19.86 5.02
N VAL A 268 14.02 18.58 4.68
CA VAL A 268 14.70 17.92 3.55
C VAL A 268 14.24 18.50 2.21
N ASN A 269 12.95 18.80 2.09
CA ASN A 269 12.39 19.48 0.92
C ASN A 269 13.06 20.85 0.69
N ASN A 270 13.19 21.66 1.75
CA ASN A 270 13.81 22.97 1.66
C ASN A 270 15.30 22.89 1.31
N GLU A 271 16.01 21.87 1.81
CA GLU A 271 17.40 21.61 1.45
C GLU A 271 17.53 21.21 -0.03
N ALA A 272 16.63 20.36 -0.53
CA ALA A 272 16.59 19.98 -1.94
C ALA A 272 16.41 21.20 -2.86
N LEU A 273 15.48 22.09 -2.53
CA LEU A 273 15.26 23.32 -3.31
C LEU A 273 16.48 24.25 -3.27
N ARG A 274 17.19 24.39 -2.13
CA ARG A 274 18.44 25.16 -2.08
C ARG A 274 19.50 24.62 -3.03
N ILE A 275 19.64 23.31 -3.09
CA ILE A 275 20.59 22.66 -4.01
C ILE A 275 20.19 22.96 -5.46
N CYS A 276 18.90 22.82 -5.80
CA CYS A 276 18.43 23.06 -7.16
C CYS A 276 18.58 24.51 -7.63
N THR A 277 18.40 25.48 -6.73
CA THR A 277 18.46 26.91 -7.05
C THR A 277 19.83 27.55 -6.78
N GLY A 278 20.80 26.80 -6.26
CA GLY A 278 22.10 27.34 -5.83
C GLY A 278 22.00 28.32 -4.65
N ALA A 279 20.91 28.34 -3.93
CA ALA A 279 20.65 29.29 -2.85
C ALA A 279 21.46 28.98 -1.58
N PHE A 280 21.89 30.04 -0.88
CA PHE A 280 22.62 29.92 0.37
C PHE A 280 21.76 29.28 1.48
N ARG A 281 22.43 28.69 2.46
CA ARG A 281 21.78 28.11 3.65
C ARG A 281 20.93 29.13 4.41
N THR A 282 21.31 30.40 4.39
CA THR A 282 20.61 31.52 5.04
C THR A 282 19.43 32.07 4.24
N SER A 283 19.28 31.71 2.96
CA SER A 283 18.20 32.19 2.11
C SER A 283 16.84 31.90 2.74
N PRO A 284 15.92 32.89 2.77
CA PRO A 284 14.58 32.71 3.32
C PRO A 284 13.81 31.62 2.59
N ILE A 285 13.10 30.77 3.36
CA ILE A 285 12.35 29.64 2.79
C ILE A 285 11.27 30.11 1.79
N ARG A 286 10.63 31.27 2.04
CA ARG A 286 9.60 31.81 1.14
C ARG A 286 10.18 32.19 -0.21
N SER A 287 11.39 32.74 -0.24
CA SER A 287 12.10 33.06 -1.49
C SER A 287 12.47 31.82 -2.29
N LEU A 288 12.84 30.71 -1.63
CA LEU A 288 13.11 29.45 -2.31
C LEU A 288 11.88 28.92 -3.08
N TYR A 289 10.68 29.01 -2.47
CA TYR A 289 9.45 28.58 -3.13
C TYR A 289 9.09 29.49 -4.30
N ALA A 290 9.31 30.81 -4.17
CA ALA A 290 9.08 31.76 -5.26
C ALA A 290 10.05 31.50 -6.43
N GLU A 291 11.35 31.40 -6.17
CA GLU A 291 12.39 31.15 -7.17
C GLU A 291 12.23 29.82 -7.88
N SER A 292 11.93 28.76 -7.14
CA SER A 292 11.74 27.41 -7.71
C SER A 292 10.37 27.21 -8.36
N HIS A 293 9.44 28.15 -8.26
CA HIS A 293 8.02 28.00 -8.64
C HIS A 293 7.35 26.76 -8.03
N GLU A 294 7.78 26.36 -6.83
CA GLU A 294 7.26 25.20 -6.11
C GLU A 294 6.32 25.61 -4.97
N MET A 295 5.27 24.84 -4.77
CA MET A 295 4.38 25.06 -3.62
C MET A 295 5.03 24.56 -2.32
N PRO A 296 4.84 25.29 -1.19
CA PRO A 296 5.15 24.73 0.12
C PRO A 296 4.49 23.36 0.32
N PRO A 297 5.16 22.35 0.88
CA PRO A 297 4.63 21.00 0.99
C PRO A 297 3.26 20.91 1.66
N ARG A 298 3.00 21.74 2.67
CA ARG A 298 1.69 21.80 3.33
C ARG A 298 0.56 22.21 2.37
N ILE A 299 0.80 23.20 1.51
CA ILE A 299 -0.19 23.66 0.52
C ILE A 299 -0.34 22.61 -0.58
N ARG A 300 0.77 22.02 -1.01
CA ARG A 300 0.75 20.93 -1.99
C ARG A 300 -0.04 19.71 -1.51
N HIS A 301 0.13 19.30 -0.26
CA HIS A 301 -0.62 18.18 0.31
C HIS A 301 -2.11 18.50 0.42
N LEU A 302 -2.46 19.73 0.80
CA LEU A 302 -3.86 20.18 0.78
C LEU A 302 -4.46 20.16 -0.64
N GLN A 303 -3.73 20.66 -1.62
CA GLN A 303 -4.14 20.60 -3.04
C GLN A 303 -4.42 19.16 -3.48
N LEU A 304 -3.52 18.22 -3.16
CA LEU A 304 -3.70 16.80 -3.50
C LEU A 304 -4.92 16.21 -2.81
N GLY A 305 -5.17 16.57 -1.56
CA GLY A 305 -6.37 16.18 -0.81
C GLY A 305 -7.65 16.67 -1.46
N LEU A 306 -7.69 17.96 -1.84
CA LEU A 306 -8.84 18.55 -2.53
C LEU A 306 -9.07 17.93 -3.91
N GLN A 307 -8.00 17.71 -4.68
CA GLN A 307 -8.10 17.04 -5.99
C GLN A 307 -8.65 15.61 -5.84
N TYR A 308 -8.21 14.89 -4.82
CA TYR A 308 -8.73 13.55 -4.51
C TYR A 308 -10.22 13.62 -4.14
N ALA A 309 -10.61 14.52 -3.25
CA ALA A 309 -11.99 14.68 -2.82
C ALA A 309 -12.92 15.03 -3.99
N ILE A 310 -12.51 15.95 -4.88
CA ILE A 310 -13.28 16.32 -6.09
C ILE A 310 -13.43 15.12 -7.02
N LYS A 311 -12.31 14.40 -7.28
CA LYS A 311 -12.33 13.18 -8.10
C LYS A 311 -13.22 12.10 -7.51
N LEU A 312 -13.19 11.93 -6.20
CA LEU A 312 -14.03 10.97 -5.51
C LEU A 312 -15.51 11.36 -5.59
N LYS A 313 -15.82 12.65 -5.40
CA LYS A 313 -17.19 13.19 -5.51
C LYS A 313 -17.81 12.98 -6.90
N SER A 314 -16.99 12.97 -7.95
CA SER A 314 -17.44 12.69 -9.32
C SER A 314 -17.69 11.20 -9.60
N ASN A 315 -17.26 10.29 -8.73
CA ASN A 315 -17.40 8.85 -8.91
C ASN A 315 -18.03 8.18 -7.68
N ARG A 316 -19.36 8.20 -7.63
CA ARG A 316 -20.14 7.60 -6.52
C ARG A 316 -20.02 6.09 -6.39
N GLN A 317 -19.58 5.39 -7.45
CA GLN A 317 -19.37 3.94 -7.40
C GLN A 317 -18.04 3.56 -6.73
N ASN A 318 -17.16 4.53 -6.44
CA ASN A 318 -15.91 4.26 -5.75
C ASN A 318 -16.19 3.85 -4.29
N PRO A 319 -15.67 2.69 -3.82
CA PRO A 319 -15.90 2.23 -2.45
C PRO A 319 -15.50 3.22 -1.34
N ALA A 320 -14.58 4.16 -1.62
CA ALA A 320 -14.18 5.19 -0.68
C ALA A 320 -15.19 6.36 -0.59
N TYR A 321 -16.17 6.43 -1.50
CA TYR A 321 -17.15 7.53 -1.54
C TYR A 321 -17.99 7.57 -0.26
N ASP A 322 -18.60 6.44 0.09
CA ASP A 322 -19.46 6.32 1.27
C ASP A 322 -18.66 6.48 2.57
N ASP A 323 -17.41 5.99 2.57
CA ASP A 323 -16.52 6.14 3.72
C ASP A 323 -16.17 7.63 4.02
N ILE A 324 -16.22 8.53 3.03
CA ILE A 324 -15.87 9.94 3.21
C ILE A 324 -17.10 10.84 3.29
N PHE A 325 -18.11 10.63 2.43
CA PHE A 325 -19.22 11.58 2.27
C PHE A 325 -20.52 11.16 2.98
N HIS A 326 -20.72 9.88 3.29
CA HIS A 326 -21.95 9.36 3.91
C HIS A 326 -21.74 8.75 5.30
N GLY A 327 -20.55 8.85 5.87
CA GLY A 327 -20.37 8.49 7.28
C GLY A 327 -21.04 9.55 8.17
N ASP A 328 -21.50 9.14 9.36
CA ASP A 328 -22.17 9.98 10.38
C ASP A 328 -21.39 11.26 10.77
N ASP A 329 -20.23 11.44 10.21
CA ASP A 329 -19.36 12.61 10.32
C ASP A 329 -18.75 12.92 8.95
N ALA A 330 -19.51 13.50 8.05
CA ALA A 330 -18.94 14.10 6.84
C ALA A 330 -17.83 15.08 7.27
N ILE A 331 -16.57 14.74 6.96
CA ILE A 331 -15.46 15.68 7.16
C ILE A 331 -15.62 16.73 6.07
N VAL A 332 -16.30 17.83 6.41
CA VAL A 332 -16.37 19.06 5.62
C VAL A 332 -15.11 19.87 5.90
#